data_ff3c9804c91c53021fd2426b0e60e6cd
#
_entry.id   ff3c9804c91c53021fd2426b0e60e6cd
#
_cell.length_a   1.000
_cell.length_b   1.000
_cell.length_c   1.000
_cell.angle_alpha   90.00
_cell.angle_beta   90.00
_cell.angle_gamma   90.00
#
_symmetry.space_group_name_H-M   'P 1'
#
loop_
_entity.id
_entity.type
_entity.pdbx_description
1 polymer ?
#
loop_
_entity_poly.entity_id
_entity_poly.type
_entity_poly.pdbx_seq_one_letter_code
_entity_poly.pdbx_strand_id
1 'polypeptide(L)'
;MKHGIFTVVLMSLLLMACNQNEEHMNDNLKLTQEWDKVFPLSEKVNHRKVTFKTQYGLILAADLYEPKEADGKLAAIAVSGPFGAVKEQSSGLYAMRMAERGFLALAFDPSYTGESSGEPRRTASPDNNT
;
A
#
# COMPACT_ATOMS: atom_id res chain seq x y z
N MET A 1 54.83 -9.51 11.80
CA MET A 1 53.86 -8.69 11.06
C MET A 1 52.93 -9.48 10.11
N LYS A 2 52.70 -10.78 10.33
CA LYS A 2 51.81 -11.59 9.48
C LYS A 2 50.42 -11.88 10.12
N HIS A 3 50.22 -11.51 11.37
CA HIS A 3 48.94 -11.81 12.08
C HIS A 3 47.91 -10.68 12.00
N GLY A 4 48.31 -9.44 11.72
CA GLY A 4 47.41 -8.29 11.63
C GLY A 4 46.50 -8.26 10.37
N ILE A 5 47.00 -8.82 9.27
CA ILE A 5 46.25 -8.82 7.99
C ILE A 5 45.14 -9.85 8.02
N PHE A 6 45.35 -11.01 8.67
CA PHE A 6 44.34 -12.04 8.78
C PHE A 6 43.14 -11.64 9.66
N THR A 7 43.39 -10.86 10.71
CA THR A 7 42.32 -10.37 11.61
C THR A 7 41.45 -9.34 10.94
N VAL A 8 42.03 -8.45 10.11
CA VAL A 8 41.28 -7.43 9.37
C VAL A 8 40.42 -8.04 8.28
N VAL A 9 40.90 -9.06 7.59
CA VAL A 9 40.16 -9.78 6.53
C VAL A 9 38.99 -10.57 7.13
N LEU A 10 39.17 -11.19 8.30
CA LEU A 10 38.11 -11.92 8.99
C LEU A 10 37.03 -10.99 9.52
N MET A 11 37.41 -9.80 9.97
CA MET A 11 36.45 -8.79 10.46
C MET A 11 35.68 -8.11 9.32
N SER A 12 36.27 -7.97 8.14
CA SER A 12 35.55 -7.48 6.95
C SER A 12 34.56 -8.51 6.37
N LEU A 13 34.86 -9.80 6.49
CA LEU A 13 33.93 -10.87 6.10
C LEU A 13 32.74 -11.01 7.05
N LEU A 14 32.91 -10.70 8.35
CA LEU A 14 31.81 -10.67 9.31
C LEU A 14 30.86 -9.47 9.13
N LEU A 15 31.35 -8.36 8.61
CA LEU A 15 30.53 -7.20 8.30
C LEU A 15 29.70 -7.37 7.02
N MET A 16 30.10 -8.25 6.12
CA MET A 16 29.32 -8.59 4.92
C MET A 16 28.20 -9.60 5.18
N ALA A 17 28.23 -10.32 6.30
CA ALA A 17 27.19 -11.31 6.65
C ALA A 17 25.92 -10.70 7.24
N CYS A 18 25.88 -9.39 7.52
CA CYS A 18 24.69 -8.67 7.99
C CYS A 18 23.92 -7.97 6.88
N ASN A 19 24.19 -8.26 5.60
CA ASN A 19 23.26 -7.91 4.55
C ASN A 19 22.13 -8.95 4.56
N GLN A 20 21.18 -8.74 5.46
CA GLN A 20 19.91 -9.43 5.44
C GLN A 20 19.35 -9.28 4.04
N ASN A 21 19.27 -10.36 3.31
CA ASN A 21 18.36 -10.46 2.20
C ASN A 21 16.97 -10.09 2.74
N GLU A 22 16.57 -8.84 2.59
CA GLU A 22 15.17 -8.55 2.42
C GLU A 22 14.80 -9.35 1.17
N GLU A 23 14.19 -10.50 1.38
CA GLU A 23 13.45 -11.18 0.34
C GLU A 23 12.44 -10.13 -0.13
N HIS A 24 12.79 -9.44 -1.21
CA HIS A 24 11.82 -8.80 -2.07
C HIS A 24 10.90 -9.92 -2.55
N MET A 25 9.97 -10.28 -1.67
CA MET A 25 8.78 -10.99 -2.09
C MET A 25 8.18 -10.06 -3.14
N ASN A 26 8.11 -10.59 -4.34
CA ASN A 26 7.78 -9.88 -5.58
C ASN A 26 6.37 -9.27 -5.41
N ASP A 27 6.30 -8.09 -4.80
CA ASP A 27 5.09 -7.34 -4.48
C ASP A 27 4.43 -6.76 -5.75
N ASN A 28 4.61 -7.45 -6.89
CA ASN A 28 4.13 -7.01 -8.19
C ASN A 28 2.63 -7.26 -8.35
N LEU A 29 1.83 -6.51 -7.58
CA LEU A 29 0.46 -6.32 -7.98
C LEU A 29 0.43 -5.54 -9.30
N LYS A 30 -0.34 -6.04 -10.27
CA LYS A 30 -0.59 -5.31 -11.52
C LYS A 30 -1.64 -4.24 -11.25
N LEU A 31 -1.19 -3.08 -10.80
CA LEU A 31 -2.07 -1.94 -10.58
C LEU A 31 -2.37 -1.25 -11.92
N THR A 32 -3.63 -0.98 -12.16
CA THR A 32 -4.07 -0.16 -13.29
C THR A 32 -3.54 1.26 -13.15
N GLN A 33 -2.81 1.77 -14.14
CA GLN A 33 -2.20 3.11 -14.09
C GLN A 33 -3.14 4.20 -14.60
N GLU A 34 -4.13 3.85 -15.42
CA GLU A 34 -5.13 4.76 -15.94
C GLU A 34 -6.21 5.05 -14.89
N TRP A 35 -6.95 6.14 -15.09
CA TRP A 35 -8.09 6.46 -14.24
C TRP A 35 -9.24 5.47 -14.53
N ASP A 36 -9.47 4.57 -13.60
CA ASP A 36 -10.39 3.44 -13.70
C ASP A 36 -11.65 3.58 -12.82
N LYS A 37 -11.87 4.78 -12.26
CA LYS A 37 -12.98 5.02 -11.36
C LYS A 37 -14.26 5.44 -12.11
N VAL A 38 -15.40 5.13 -11.51
CA VAL A 38 -16.73 5.49 -12.06
C VAL A 38 -17.10 6.96 -11.85
N PHE A 39 -16.18 7.76 -11.34
CA PHE A 39 -16.35 9.20 -11.09
C PHE A 39 -15.12 9.96 -11.60
N PRO A 40 -15.23 11.26 -11.94
CA PRO A 40 -14.09 12.06 -12.38
C PRO A 40 -13.17 12.41 -11.21
N LEU A 41 -11.86 12.53 -11.50
CA LEU A 41 -10.90 13.06 -10.54
C LEU A 41 -11.20 14.53 -10.25
N SER A 42 -11.20 14.88 -8.97
CA SER A 42 -11.33 16.26 -8.53
C SER A 42 -10.08 17.08 -8.82
N GLU A 43 -10.25 18.29 -9.34
CA GLU A 43 -9.14 19.22 -9.55
C GLU A 43 -8.44 19.68 -8.26
N LYS A 44 -9.09 19.51 -7.11
CA LYS A 44 -8.57 19.89 -5.77
C LYS A 44 -7.71 18.81 -5.11
N VAL A 45 -7.62 17.62 -5.71
CA VAL A 45 -7.04 16.45 -5.08
C VAL A 45 -5.93 15.86 -5.94
N ASN A 46 -4.83 15.47 -5.32
CA ASN A 46 -3.84 14.57 -5.89
C ASN A 46 -4.24 13.13 -5.61
N HIS A 47 -4.01 12.26 -6.58
CA HIS A 47 -4.29 10.82 -6.47
C HIS A 47 -3.07 10.01 -6.85
N ARG A 48 -2.84 8.92 -6.12
CA ARG A 48 -1.88 7.89 -6.51
C ARG A 48 -2.30 6.54 -5.94
N LYS A 49 -1.98 5.47 -6.66
CA LYS A 49 -2.12 4.11 -6.13
C LYS A 49 -0.94 3.78 -5.22
N VAL A 50 -1.23 3.12 -4.12
CA VAL A 50 -0.25 2.64 -3.15
C VAL A 50 -0.54 1.20 -2.76
N THR A 51 0.46 0.52 -2.25
CA THR A 51 0.31 -0.83 -1.69
C THR A 51 0.85 -0.87 -0.28
N PHE A 52 0.29 -1.74 0.54
CA PHE A 52 0.79 -2.02 1.88
C PHE A 52 0.55 -3.48 2.25
N LYS A 53 1.40 -4.00 3.13
CA LYS A 53 1.37 -5.39 3.55
C LYS A 53 0.58 -5.55 4.84
N THR A 54 -0.30 -6.54 4.88
CA THR A 54 -1.01 -6.92 6.11
C THR A 54 -0.10 -7.75 7.03
N GLN A 55 -0.50 -7.92 8.29
CA GLN A 55 0.18 -8.82 9.23
C GLN A 55 0.22 -10.28 8.77
N TYR A 56 -0.68 -10.67 7.88
CA TYR A 56 -0.73 -12.03 7.30
C TYR A 56 0.08 -12.17 5.99
N GLY A 57 0.83 -11.15 5.61
CA GLY A 57 1.67 -11.17 4.42
C GLY A 57 0.97 -10.88 3.10
N LEU A 58 -0.34 -10.59 3.12
CA LEU A 58 -1.08 -10.17 1.92
C LEU A 58 -0.77 -8.72 1.58
N ILE A 59 -0.73 -8.42 0.28
CA ILE A 59 -0.52 -7.06 -0.22
C ILE A 59 -1.87 -6.47 -0.58
N LEU A 60 -2.21 -5.33 0.02
CA LEU A 60 -3.41 -4.58 -0.31
C LEU A 60 -3.10 -3.47 -1.28
N ALA A 61 -3.97 -3.30 -2.27
CA ALA A 61 -3.97 -2.18 -3.19
C ALA A 61 -4.91 -1.09 -2.69
N ALA A 62 -4.49 0.15 -2.79
CA ALA A 62 -5.27 1.30 -2.35
C ALA A 62 -5.07 2.51 -3.25
N ASP A 63 -6.08 3.37 -3.25
CA ASP A 63 -6.05 4.71 -3.81
C ASP A 63 -5.85 5.72 -2.68
N LEU A 64 -4.77 6.48 -2.73
CA LEU A 64 -4.48 7.56 -1.81
C LEU A 64 -4.89 8.88 -2.45
N TYR A 65 -5.71 9.63 -1.73
CA TYR A 65 -6.20 10.96 -2.10
C TYR A 65 -5.67 11.99 -1.11
N GLU A 66 -5.07 13.04 -1.63
CA GLU A 66 -4.41 14.08 -0.85
C GLU A 66 -4.86 15.46 -1.36
N PRO A 67 -5.23 16.41 -0.48
CA PRO A 67 -5.51 17.78 -0.90
C PRO A 67 -4.32 18.38 -1.64
N LYS A 68 -4.53 19.08 -2.76
CA LYS A 68 -3.43 19.79 -3.45
C LYS A 68 -2.87 20.93 -2.61
N GLU A 69 -3.74 21.59 -1.86
CA GLU A 69 -3.39 22.67 -0.95
C GLU A 69 -3.45 22.16 0.48
N ALA A 70 -2.40 21.41 0.88
CA ALA A 70 -2.25 20.92 2.24
C ALA A 70 -1.20 21.74 2.97
N ASP A 71 -1.53 22.21 4.16
CA ASP A 71 -0.60 22.85 5.08
C ASP A 71 -0.43 22.01 6.35
N GLY A 72 0.80 21.60 6.63
CA GLY A 72 1.14 20.82 7.82
C GLY A 72 0.66 19.37 7.82
N LYS A 73 0.38 18.84 9.00
CA LYS A 73 -0.06 17.46 9.21
C LYS A 73 -1.56 17.33 8.97
N LEU A 74 -1.94 16.39 8.12
CA LEU A 74 -3.34 16.09 7.83
C LEU A 74 -3.86 14.98 8.75
N ALA A 75 -5.12 15.09 9.15
CA ALA A 75 -5.84 13.96 9.70
C ALA A 75 -6.08 12.92 8.60
N ALA A 76 -5.90 11.63 8.92
CA ALA A 76 -6.00 10.55 7.94
C ALA A 76 -7.28 9.73 8.15
N ILE A 77 -7.87 9.28 7.03
CA ILE A 77 -9.06 8.43 6.98
C ILE A 77 -8.79 7.24 6.07
N ALA A 78 -9.02 6.02 6.57
CA ALA A 78 -9.07 4.82 5.75
C ALA A 78 -10.52 4.43 5.50
N VAL A 79 -10.84 4.11 4.25
CA VAL A 79 -12.18 3.81 3.77
C VAL A 79 -12.17 2.44 3.10
N SER A 80 -13.02 1.53 3.57
CA SER A 80 -13.34 0.29 2.89
C SER A 80 -14.76 0.34 2.34
N GLY A 81 -14.98 -0.32 1.21
CA GLY A 81 -16.32 -0.49 0.64
C GLY A 81 -17.12 -1.60 1.34
N PRO A 82 -18.41 -1.72 1.01
CA PRO A 82 -19.20 -2.86 1.41
C PRO A 82 -18.66 -4.16 0.80
N PHE A 83 -19.09 -5.30 1.33
CA PHE A 83 -18.66 -6.60 0.82
C PHE A 83 -18.84 -6.73 -0.70
N GLY A 84 -17.76 -7.15 -1.38
CA GLY A 84 -17.72 -7.32 -2.83
C GLY A 84 -17.52 -6.04 -3.65
N ALA A 85 -17.50 -4.86 -3.01
CA ALA A 85 -17.15 -3.62 -3.69
C ALA A 85 -15.63 -3.43 -3.78
N VAL A 86 -15.21 -2.65 -4.75
CA VAL A 86 -13.81 -2.29 -5.00
C VAL A 86 -13.59 -0.79 -4.79
N LYS A 87 -12.34 -0.41 -4.54
CA LYS A 87 -11.95 0.98 -4.25
C LYS A 87 -12.26 1.97 -5.37
N GLU A 88 -12.43 1.51 -6.59
CA GLU A 88 -12.79 2.32 -7.78
C GLU A 88 -14.24 2.83 -7.74
N GLN A 89 -15.04 2.39 -6.78
CA GLN A 89 -16.48 2.69 -6.64
C GLN A 89 -16.76 3.68 -5.49
N SER A 90 -17.73 3.37 -4.64
CA SER A 90 -18.24 4.27 -3.60
C SER A 90 -17.17 4.67 -2.55
N SER A 91 -16.30 3.74 -2.16
CA SER A 91 -15.23 4.03 -1.19
C SER A 91 -14.22 5.03 -1.73
N GLY A 92 -13.82 4.90 -3.00
CA GLY A 92 -12.93 5.86 -3.65
C GLY A 92 -13.56 7.23 -3.80
N LEU A 93 -14.84 7.30 -4.20
CA LEU A 93 -15.57 8.56 -4.27
C LEU A 93 -15.64 9.24 -2.89
N TYR A 94 -15.95 8.45 -1.86
CA TYR A 94 -16.01 9.00 -0.49
C TYR A 94 -14.65 9.51 -0.04
N ALA A 95 -13.57 8.73 -0.24
CA ALA A 95 -12.21 9.13 0.10
C ALA A 95 -11.80 10.42 -0.63
N MET A 96 -12.07 10.52 -1.93
CA MET A 96 -11.79 11.73 -2.69
C MET A 96 -12.56 12.95 -2.13
N ARG A 97 -13.85 12.79 -1.76
CA ARG A 97 -14.64 13.87 -1.15
C ARG A 97 -14.14 14.27 0.24
N MET A 98 -13.55 13.36 0.99
CA MET A 98 -12.90 13.68 2.26
C MET A 98 -11.58 14.42 2.04
N ALA A 99 -10.82 14.06 1.00
CA ALA A 99 -9.61 14.79 0.62
C ALA A 99 -9.91 16.23 0.20
N GLU A 100 -11.01 16.48 -0.53
CA GLU A 100 -11.46 17.84 -0.84
C GLU A 100 -11.75 18.69 0.42
N ARG A 101 -12.00 18.05 1.56
CA ARG A 101 -12.25 18.69 2.86
C ARG A 101 -11.01 18.79 3.76
N GLY A 102 -9.84 18.45 3.24
CA GLY A 102 -8.57 18.60 3.94
C GLY A 102 -8.08 17.34 4.67
N PHE A 103 -8.63 16.16 4.41
CA PHE A 103 -8.13 14.91 4.97
C PHE A 103 -7.15 14.22 4.01
N LEU A 104 -6.18 13.51 4.56
CA LEU A 104 -5.47 12.47 3.80
C LEU A 104 -6.35 11.23 3.80
N ALA A 105 -6.87 10.83 2.66
CA ALA A 105 -7.85 9.75 2.58
C ALA A 105 -7.35 8.57 1.74
N LEU A 106 -7.53 7.36 2.25
CA LEU A 106 -7.13 6.11 1.63
C LEU A 106 -8.38 5.26 1.38
N ALA A 107 -8.65 4.86 0.14
CA ALA A 107 -9.62 3.83 -0.18
C ALA A 107 -8.88 2.56 -0.59
N PHE A 108 -9.19 1.41 -0.01
CA PHE A 108 -8.47 0.17 -0.28
C PHE A 108 -9.40 -0.98 -0.64
N ASP A 109 -8.86 -1.91 -1.42
CA ASP A 109 -9.49 -3.20 -1.65
C ASP A 109 -9.17 -4.13 -0.49
N PRO A 110 -10.15 -4.81 0.12
CA PRO A 110 -9.88 -5.88 1.08
C PRO A 110 -9.06 -7.02 0.45
N SER A 111 -8.43 -7.83 1.28
CA SER A 111 -7.75 -9.06 0.84
C SER A 111 -8.67 -9.88 -0.07
N TYR A 112 -8.11 -10.55 -1.09
CA TYR A 112 -8.83 -11.39 -2.05
C TYR A 112 -9.78 -10.65 -3.00
N THR A 113 -9.82 -9.31 -2.96
CA THR A 113 -10.76 -8.46 -3.73
C THR A 113 -10.00 -7.46 -4.58
N GLY A 114 -10.59 -7.04 -5.71
CA GLY A 114 -10.05 -6.00 -6.58
C GLY A 114 -8.60 -6.25 -7.03
N GLU A 115 -7.74 -5.27 -6.85
CA GLU A 115 -6.31 -5.35 -7.16
C GLU A 115 -5.47 -5.89 -5.99
N SER A 116 -6.05 -6.10 -4.79
CA SER A 116 -5.35 -6.69 -3.64
C SER A 116 -5.04 -8.16 -3.86
N SER A 117 -3.98 -8.66 -3.20
CA SER A 117 -3.56 -10.06 -3.29
C SER A 117 -4.48 -11.01 -2.52
N GLY A 118 -4.26 -12.30 -2.72
CA GLY A 118 -4.94 -13.40 -2.04
C GLY A 118 -5.67 -14.33 -2.99
N GLU A 119 -5.57 -15.64 -2.72
CA GLU A 119 -6.26 -16.71 -3.44
C GLU A 119 -6.96 -17.65 -2.44
N PRO A 120 -8.15 -18.20 -2.77
CA PRO A 120 -8.93 -17.95 -3.98
C PRO A 120 -9.57 -16.55 -3.99
N ARG A 121 -9.76 -15.97 -5.18
CA ARG A 121 -10.33 -14.63 -5.34
C ARG A 121 -11.77 -14.54 -4.84
N ARG A 122 -12.17 -13.34 -4.39
CA ARG A 122 -13.52 -13.04 -3.88
C ARG A 122 -13.92 -13.88 -2.67
N THR A 123 -12.96 -14.31 -1.90
CA THR A 123 -13.19 -14.98 -0.62
C THR A 123 -13.41 -13.94 0.46
N ALA A 124 -14.46 -14.16 1.25
CA ALA A 124 -14.68 -13.40 2.47
C ALA A 124 -14.80 -14.34 3.65
N SER A 125 -14.04 -14.05 4.67
CA SER A 125 -14.16 -14.71 5.97
C SER A 125 -13.84 -13.68 7.03
N PRO A 126 -14.46 -13.74 8.20
CA PRO A 126 -14.10 -12.85 9.31
C PRO A 126 -12.59 -12.89 9.61
N ASP A 127 -11.98 -14.06 9.52
CA ASP A 127 -10.55 -14.27 9.83
C ASP A 127 -9.61 -13.65 8.78
N ASN A 128 -10.11 -13.42 7.57
CA ASN A 128 -9.32 -12.83 6.48
C ASN A 128 -9.44 -11.30 6.38
N ASN A 129 -10.43 -10.71 7.04
CA ASN A 129 -10.78 -9.29 6.94
C ASN A 129 -10.50 -8.51 8.25
N THR A 130 -9.84 -9.12 9.21
CA THR A 130 -9.42 -8.50 10.48
C THR A 130 -7.98 -8.02 10.43
#